data_6024ab4c2035304ec31bac6a84d78397
#
_entry.id   6024ab4c2035304ec31bac6a84d78397
#
_cell.length_a   1.000
_cell.length_b   1.000
_cell.length_c   1.000
_cell.angle_alpha   90.00
_cell.angle_beta   90.00
_cell.angle_gamma   90.00
#
_symmetry.space_group_name_H-M   'P 1'
#
loop_
_entity.id
_entity.type
_entity.pdbx_description
1 polymer ?
#
loop_
_entity_poly.entity_id
_entity_poly.type
_entity_poly.pdbx_seq_one_letter_code
_entity_poly.pdbx_strand_id
1 'polypeptide(L)'
;MKIVDDTHISIDGKSIEIVSSRDPLQLPWKKLGVQLVIEGTGVFIDTPGASKHLEAGAEKVLITAPAKGDDIPTYVMGVNADDYTHADKIISNASCTTNGLAPFAKVLDDKFGIVKGLMTTTHSLSLIHI
;
A
#
# COMPACT_ATOMS: atom_id res chain seq x y z
N MET A 1 -18.44 11.58 -9.41
CA MET A 1 -18.30 11.82 -7.97
C MET A 1 -19.14 13.02 -7.57
N LYS A 2 -19.89 12.94 -6.47
CA LYS A 2 -20.71 14.05 -5.93
C LYS A 2 -20.49 14.12 -4.41
N ILE A 3 -20.43 15.33 -3.87
CA ILE A 3 -20.48 15.56 -2.41
C ILE A 3 -21.92 15.39 -2.00
N VAL A 4 -22.19 14.56 -1.00
CA VAL A 4 -23.54 14.30 -0.47
C VAL A 4 -23.79 15.21 0.74
N ASP A 5 -22.83 15.21 1.67
CA ASP A 5 -22.80 16.05 2.87
C ASP A 5 -21.36 16.20 3.37
N ASP A 6 -21.15 16.75 4.56
CA ASP A 6 -19.82 16.99 5.14
C ASP A 6 -19.04 15.71 5.46
N THR A 7 -19.71 14.56 5.48
CA THR A 7 -19.13 13.26 5.86
C THR A 7 -19.29 12.19 4.79
N HIS A 8 -19.92 12.49 3.67
CA HIS A 8 -20.17 11.51 2.62
C HIS A 8 -19.96 12.06 1.22
N ILE A 9 -19.32 11.24 0.39
CA ILE A 9 -19.29 11.42 -1.08
C ILE A 9 -20.04 10.27 -1.75
N SER A 10 -20.49 10.51 -2.98
CA SER A 10 -21.08 9.46 -3.83
C SER A 10 -20.23 9.27 -5.08
N ILE A 11 -19.88 8.00 -5.34
CA ILE A 11 -19.21 7.57 -6.57
C ILE A 11 -20.09 6.49 -7.22
N ASP A 12 -20.54 6.74 -8.44
CA ASP A 12 -21.40 5.82 -9.21
C ASP A 12 -22.63 5.35 -8.42
N GLY A 13 -23.23 6.26 -7.65
CA GLY A 13 -24.43 5.99 -6.85
C GLY A 13 -24.14 5.32 -5.49
N LYS A 14 -22.91 4.92 -5.21
CA LYS A 14 -22.52 4.36 -3.92
C LYS A 14 -22.10 5.47 -2.98
N SER A 15 -22.67 5.50 -1.77
CA SER A 15 -22.24 6.42 -0.71
C SER A 15 -20.97 5.89 -0.03
N ILE A 16 -20.02 6.78 0.18
CA ILE A 16 -18.75 6.50 0.84
C ILE A 16 -18.61 7.47 2.00
N GLU A 17 -18.46 6.95 3.20
CA GLU A 17 -18.21 7.74 4.41
C GLU A 17 -16.78 8.26 4.43
N ILE A 18 -16.60 9.52 4.75
CA ILE A 18 -15.31 10.18 4.94
C ILE A 18 -15.04 10.31 6.43
N VAL A 19 -13.92 9.76 6.87
CA VAL A 19 -13.43 9.89 8.23
C VAL A 19 -12.08 10.60 8.23
N SER A 20 -11.75 11.31 9.30
CA SER A 20 -10.49 12.05 9.39
C SER A 20 -9.91 11.95 10.80
N SER A 21 -8.68 11.48 10.89
CA SER A 21 -7.84 11.53 12.10
C SER A 21 -6.38 11.47 11.69
N ARG A 22 -5.51 12.18 12.43
CA ARG A 22 -4.05 12.05 12.28
C ARG A 22 -3.49 10.81 12.98
N ASP A 23 -4.22 10.31 13.98
CA ASP A 23 -3.85 9.08 14.68
C ASP A 23 -4.75 7.95 14.19
N PRO A 24 -4.19 6.91 13.54
CA PRO A 24 -4.94 5.76 13.03
C PRO A 24 -5.76 5.04 14.12
N LEU A 25 -5.33 5.07 15.38
CA LEU A 25 -6.06 4.47 16.51
C LEU A 25 -7.45 5.09 16.73
N GLN A 26 -7.65 6.33 16.29
CA GLN A 26 -8.92 7.04 16.42
C GLN A 26 -9.87 6.82 15.24
N LEU A 27 -9.44 6.09 14.23
CA LEU A 27 -10.26 5.79 13.05
C LEU A 27 -11.26 4.67 13.37
N PRO A 28 -12.52 4.78 12.92
CA PRO A 28 -13.60 3.89 13.35
C PRO A 28 -13.64 2.56 12.59
N TRP A 29 -12.50 1.94 12.29
CA TRP A 29 -12.42 0.75 11.43
C TRP A 29 -13.28 -0.39 11.94
N LYS A 30 -13.24 -0.65 13.26
CA LYS A 30 -14.08 -1.69 13.86
C LYS A 30 -15.58 -1.41 13.70
N LYS A 31 -16.00 -0.16 13.94
CA LYS A 31 -17.41 0.26 13.81
C LYS A 31 -17.90 0.12 12.38
N LEU A 32 -17.05 0.43 11.40
CA LEU A 32 -17.37 0.40 9.98
C LEU A 32 -17.17 -0.99 9.35
N GLY A 33 -16.66 -1.97 10.09
CA GLY A 33 -16.39 -3.32 9.58
C GLY A 33 -15.33 -3.35 8.48
N VAL A 34 -14.30 -2.49 8.60
CA VAL A 34 -13.25 -2.39 7.59
C VAL A 34 -12.35 -3.61 7.62
N GLN A 35 -12.32 -4.36 6.54
CA GLN A 35 -11.48 -5.54 6.40
C GLN A 35 -10.07 -5.19 5.94
N LEU A 36 -9.93 -4.26 5.00
CA LEU A 36 -8.65 -3.87 4.42
C LEU A 36 -8.48 -2.35 4.49
N VAL A 37 -7.37 -1.92 5.05
CA VAL A 37 -6.90 -0.52 4.96
C VAL A 37 -5.81 -0.44 3.90
N ILE A 38 -5.98 0.49 2.95
CA ILE A 38 -4.93 0.88 2.02
C ILE A 38 -4.22 2.09 2.60
N GLU A 39 -3.01 1.88 3.14
CA GLU A 39 -2.18 2.93 3.73
C GLU A 39 -1.40 3.65 2.63
N GLY A 40 -1.90 4.80 2.23
CA GLY A 40 -1.33 5.61 1.14
C GLY A 40 -0.72 6.95 1.60
N THR A 41 -0.57 7.17 2.91
CA THR A 41 -0.05 8.45 3.43
C THR A 41 1.47 8.56 3.33
N GLY A 42 2.17 7.43 3.27
CA GLY A 42 3.63 7.37 3.34
C GLY A 42 4.21 7.61 4.74
N VAL A 43 3.36 7.73 5.77
CA VAL A 43 3.77 8.00 7.16
C VAL A 43 3.87 6.70 7.97
N PHE A 44 2.88 5.82 7.84
CA PHE A 44 2.78 4.58 8.63
C PHE A 44 3.27 3.39 7.82
N ILE A 45 4.56 3.42 7.46
CA ILE A 45 5.20 2.45 6.56
C ILE A 45 6.02 1.38 7.27
N ASP A 46 6.03 1.37 8.59
CA ASP A 46 6.68 0.37 9.45
C ASP A 46 5.63 -0.41 10.25
N THR A 47 6.04 -1.51 10.85
CA THR A 47 5.14 -2.37 11.63
C THR A 47 4.47 -1.62 12.79
N PRO A 48 5.16 -0.81 13.62
CA PRO A 48 4.49 -0.07 14.69
C PRO A 48 3.47 0.93 14.18
N GLY A 49 3.74 1.59 13.06
CA GLY A 49 2.83 2.56 12.45
C GLY A 49 1.60 1.90 11.85
N ALA A 50 1.81 0.89 10.99
CA ALA A 50 0.74 0.19 10.30
C ALA A 50 -0.14 -0.64 11.25
N SER A 51 0.43 -1.20 12.34
CA SER A 51 -0.32 -1.95 13.35
C SER A 51 -1.42 -1.14 14.02
N LYS A 52 -1.30 0.17 14.09
CA LYS A 52 -2.36 1.04 14.63
C LYS A 52 -3.69 0.89 13.90
N HIS A 53 -3.66 0.63 12.61
CA HIS A 53 -4.89 0.35 11.85
C HIS A 53 -5.52 -0.98 12.25
N LEU A 54 -4.70 -2.00 12.55
CA LEU A 54 -5.18 -3.29 13.05
C LEU A 54 -5.79 -3.14 14.45
N GLU A 55 -5.13 -2.38 15.33
CA GLU A 55 -5.62 -2.06 16.67
C GLU A 55 -6.94 -1.27 16.63
N ALA A 56 -7.11 -0.38 15.64
CA ALA A 56 -8.36 0.34 15.39
C ALA A 56 -9.47 -0.57 14.83
N GLY A 57 -9.14 -1.84 14.48
CA GLY A 57 -10.11 -2.87 14.13
C GLY A 57 -10.15 -3.25 12.66
N ALA A 58 -9.18 -2.84 11.84
CA ALA A 58 -9.00 -3.39 10.50
C ALA A 58 -8.45 -4.83 10.58
N GLU A 59 -8.78 -5.67 9.60
CA GLU A 59 -8.27 -7.04 9.57
C GLU A 59 -6.90 -7.13 8.90
N LYS A 60 -6.61 -6.20 7.97
CA LYS A 60 -5.39 -6.19 7.15
C LYS A 60 -5.02 -4.77 6.73
N VAL A 61 -3.71 -4.55 6.54
CA VAL A 61 -3.15 -3.29 6.02
C VAL A 61 -2.30 -3.56 4.79
N LEU A 62 -2.54 -2.82 3.71
CA LEU A 62 -1.71 -2.76 2.52
C LEU A 62 -1.02 -1.40 2.45
N ILE A 63 0.29 -1.38 2.59
CA ILE A 63 1.12 -0.17 2.44
C ILE A 63 1.42 0.04 0.96
N THR A 64 1.12 1.23 0.41
CA THR A 64 1.37 1.56 -1.00
C THR A 64 2.71 2.26 -1.23
N ALA A 65 3.72 1.85 -0.46
CA ALA A 65 5.10 2.35 -0.51
C ALA A 65 6.05 1.24 -0.05
N PRO A 66 7.37 1.35 -0.28
CA PRO A 66 8.32 0.46 0.34
C PRO A 66 8.16 0.49 1.86
N ALA A 67 7.99 -0.67 2.46
CA ALA A 67 7.95 -0.79 3.91
C ALA A 67 9.32 -0.46 4.51
N LYS A 68 9.31 0.08 5.73
CA LYS A 68 10.52 0.34 6.50
C LYS A 68 10.76 -0.82 7.45
N GLY A 69 11.92 -1.46 7.33
CA GLY A 69 12.28 -2.68 8.05
C GLY A 69 12.10 -3.92 7.15
N ASP A 70 12.54 -5.08 7.67
CA ASP A 70 12.56 -6.35 6.94
C ASP A 70 11.42 -7.30 7.37
N ASP A 71 10.55 -6.84 8.27
CA ASP A 71 9.50 -7.62 8.90
C ASP A 71 8.15 -7.54 8.18
N ILE A 72 8.01 -6.66 7.18
CA ILE A 72 6.81 -6.54 6.37
C ILE A 72 7.06 -7.16 4.99
N PRO A 73 6.36 -8.24 4.64
CA PRO A 73 6.51 -8.85 3.33
C PRO A 73 6.06 -7.91 2.22
N THR A 74 6.85 -7.90 1.14
CA THR A 74 6.60 -7.07 -0.03
C THR A 74 6.24 -7.95 -1.22
N TYR A 75 5.09 -7.65 -1.86
CA TYR A 75 4.57 -8.42 -2.99
C TYR A 75 4.46 -7.58 -4.25
N VAL A 76 4.96 -8.13 -5.35
CA VAL A 76 4.89 -7.52 -6.68
C VAL A 76 4.17 -8.48 -7.62
N MET A 77 3.11 -8.00 -8.26
CA MET A 77 2.33 -8.79 -9.19
C MET A 77 3.18 -9.29 -10.36
N GLY A 78 3.06 -10.58 -10.69
CA GLY A 78 3.87 -11.23 -11.72
C GLY A 78 5.32 -11.56 -11.32
N VAL A 79 5.71 -11.28 -10.08
CA VAL A 79 7.05 -11.59 -9.55
C VAL A 79 6.97 -12.60 -8.42
N ASN A 80 6.34 -12.24 -7.31
CA ASN A 80 6.25 -13.04 -6.10
C ASN A 80 4.88 -12.93 -5.39
N ALA A 81 3.86 -12.46 -6.08
CA ALA A 81 2.53 -12.33 -5.48
C ALA A 81 1.90 -13.68 -5.09
N ASP A 82 2.34 -14.76 -5.74
CA ASP A 82 1.88 -16.12 -5.43
C ASP A 82 2.39 -16.64 -4.06
N ASP A 83 3.42 -15.98 -3.51
CA ASP A 83 3.95 -16.30 -2.17
C ASP A 83 3.10 -15.70 -1.03
N TYR A 84 2.10 -14.85 -1.38
CA TYR A 84 1.22 -14.22 -0.41
C TYR A 84 0.44 -15.25 0.40
N THR A 85 0.36 -15.01 1.71
CA THR A 85 -0.44 -15.81 2.64
C THR A 85 -1.48 -14.95 3.36
N HIS A 86 -2.61 -15.56 3.71
CA HIS A 86 -3.63 -14.88 4.51
C HIS A 86 -3.18 -14.56 5.95
N ALA A 87 -2.08 -15.17 6.40
CA ALA A 87 -1.49 -14.90 7.71
C ALA A 87 -0.84 -13.50 7.77
N ASP A 88 -0.40 -12.96 6.61
CA ASP A 88 0.24 -11.65 6.53
C ASP A 88 -0.79 -10.55 6.77
N LYS A 89 -0.72 -9.92 7.93
CA LYS A 89 -1.66 -8.87 8.35
C LYS A 89 -1.28 -7.49 7.82
N ILE A 90 0.01 -7.25 7.65
CA ILE A 90 0.57 -6.03 7.07
C ILE A 90 1.44 -6.45 5.91
N ILE A 91 1.19 -5.88 4.75
CA ILE A 91 1.93 -6.15 3.52
C ILE A 91 2.25 -4.84 2.80
N SER A 92 3.26 -4.89 1.94
CA SER A 92 3.60 -3.78 1.03
C SER A 92 3.47 -4.22 -0.42
N ASN A 93 2.98 -3.33 -1.29
CA ASN A 93 3.02 -3.55 -2.74
C ASN A 93 4.25 -2.89 -3.40
N ALA A 94 5.27 -2.57 -2.62
CA ALA A 94 6.52 -1.95 -3.07
C ALA A 94 6.35 -0.50 -3.60
N SER A 95 7.39 0.00 -4.27
CA SER A 95 7.39 1.30 -4.93
C SER A 95 6.89 1.23 -6.37
N CYS A 96 6.55 2.39 -6.95
CA CYS A 96 6.26 2.51 -8.37
C CYS A 96 7.43 2.04 -9.25
N THR A 97 8.66 2.35 -8.87
CA THR A 97 9.87 1.91 -9.59
C THR A 97 10.14 0.42 -9.45
N THR A 98 9.86 -0.16 -8.28
CA THR A 98 9.95 -1.62 -8.10
C THR A 98 8.92 -2.32 -8.99
N ASN A 99 7.68 -1.85 -9.01
CA ASN A 99 6.64 -2.42 -9.88
C ASN A 99 6.94 -2.22 -11.38
N GLY A 100 7.67 -1.17 -11.74
CA GLY A 100 8.15 -0.98 -13.11
C GLY A 100 9.30 -1.90 -13.48
N LEU A 101 10.26 -2.11 -12.58
CA LEU A 101 11.50 -2.86 -12.86
C LEU A 101 11.34 -4.38 -12.68
N ALA A 102 10.81 -4.81 -11.54
CA ALA A 102 10.90 -6.21 -11.12
C ALA A 102 10.22 -7.19 -12.11
N PRO A 103 9.04 -6.90 -12.70
CA PRO A 103 8.42 -7.84 -13.62
C PRO A 103 9.26 -8.10 -14.88
N PHE A 104 9.81 -7.06 -15.51
CA PHE A 104 10.62 -7.29 -16.71
C PHE A 104 12.00 -7.85 -16.38
N ALA A 105 12.59 -7.47 -15.24
CA ALA A 105 13.84 -8.06 -14.78
C ALA A 105 13.68 -9.56 -14.53
N LYS A 106 12.57 -9.96 -13.92
CA LYS A 106 12.24 -11.38 -13.74
C LYS A 106 12.15 -12.12 -15.08
N VAL A 107 11.44 -11.56 -16.06
CA VAL A 107 11.32 -12.19 -17.38
C VAL A 107 12.68 -12.34 -18.06
N LEU A 108 13.55 -11.34 -17.97
CA LEU A 108 14.90 -11.40 -18.54
C LEU A 108 15.76 -12.45 -17.83
N ASP A 109 15.69 -12.49 -16.51
CA ASP A 109 16.44 -13.47 -15.71
C ASP A 109 15.97 -14.90 -16.00
N ASP A 110 14.67 -15.14 -15.98
CA ASP A 110 14.07 -16.46 -16.28
C ASP A 110 14.42 -16.97 -17.68
N LYS A 111 14.59 -16.07 -18.67
CA LYS A 111 14.83 -16.44 -20.08
C LYS A 111 16.30 -16.51 -20.47
N PHE A 112 17.12 -15.63 -19.93
CA PHE A 112 18.50 -15.42 -20.38
C PHE A 112 19.53 -15.52 -19.26
N GLY A 113 19.10 -15.40 -18.00
CA GLY A 113 19.96 -15.26 -16.84
C GLY A 113 20.61 -13.88 -16.78
N ILE A 114 20.53 -13.22 -15.64
CA ILE A 114 21.18 -11.92 -15.39
C ILE A 114 22.47 -12.14 -14.60
N VAL A 115 23.62 -11.89 -15.22
CA VAL A 115 24.92 -12.00 -14.54
C VAL A 115 25.26 -10.73 -13.78
N LYS A 116 24.97 -9.58 -14.35
CA LYS A 116 25.19 -8.24 -13.76
C LYS A 116 24.12 -7.28 -14.29
N GLY A 117 23.76 -6.33 -13.47
CA GLY A 117 22.84 -5.26 -13.84
C GLY A 117 23.22 -3.93 -13.18
N LEU A 118 22.87 -2.84 -13.82
CA LEU A 118 22.88 -1.50 -13.28
C LEU A 118 21.55 -0.86 -13.56
N MET A 119 20.95 -0.25 -12.56
CA MET A 119 19.69 0.45 -12.69
C MET A 119 19.84 1.90 -12.23
N THR A 120 19.29 2.80 -13.03
CA THR A 120 19.14 4.20 -12.65
C THR A 120 17.69 4.59 -12.83
N THR A 121 17.12 5.27 -11.84
CA THR A 121 15.79 5.86 -11.95
C THR A 121 15.86 7.36 -11.88
N THR A 122 14.97 8.01 -12.60
CA THR A 122 14.78 9.48 -12.53
C THR A 122 13.33 9.71 -12.12
N HIS A 123 13.15 10.37 -10.98
CA HIS A 123 11.84 10.75 -10.48
C HIS A 123 11.59 12.22 -10.71
N SER A 124 10.42 12.57 -11.23
CA SER A 124 9.95 13.94 -11.22
C SER A 124 9.63 14.39 -9.80
N LEU A 125 9.94 15.63 -9.46
CA LEU A 125 9.49 16.22 -8.21
C LEU A 125 7.97 16.31 -8.18
N SER A 126 7.39 16.03 -7.02
CA SER A 126 5.97 16.24 -6.81
C SER A 126 5.65 17.74 -6.82
N LEU A 127 4.56 18.13 -7.50
CA LEU A 127 4.09 19.51 -7.53
C LEU A 127 3.71 20.07 -6.16
N ILE A 128 3.49 19.22 -5.16
CA ILE A 128 3.21 19.65 -3.78
C ILE A 128 4.45 20.19 -3.05
N HIS A 129 5.63 20.09 -3.65
CA HIS A 129 6.89 20.58 -3.10
C HIS A 129 7.42 21.83 -3.85
N ILE A 130 6.61 22.42 -4.73
CA ILE A 130 6.91 23.65 -5.44
C ILE A 130 6.16 24.80 -4.80
#